data_86c67cc153c0dcac353e540a932a0572
#
_entry.id   86c67cc153c0dcac353e540a932a0572
#
_cell.length_a   1.000
_cell.length_b   1.000
_cell.length_c   1.000
_cell.angle_alpha   90.00
_cell.angle_beta   90.00
_cell.angle_gamma   90.00
#
_symmetry.space_group_name_H-M   'P 1'
#
loop_
_entity.id
_entity.type
_entity.pdbx_description
1 polymer ?
#
loop_
_entity_poly.entity_id
_entity_poly.type
_entity_poly.pdbx_seq_one_letter_code
_entity_poly.pdbx_strand_id
1 'polypeptide(L)'
;QFSVEEDGTLIFTDADLLTGATDIEGDNLTVEGVTYDGGDGILTDNGNGTYTFAPNENFNGDVNFGFDVSDGTDTVSANIDVSVTAVDDAPVSGDLAYSIDEDGSIRLSQEQLLSQASDVEGDDLTASDLTVGGDATVVANDDGSFTITPDENFNGDIDISFDISDGTNTVQASADLTVNPVNDLPVPQDQQFSIAEDGTLQFTDADLLTGATDVEGDNLTVEGITYEGTDGVLTDLGE
;
A
#
# COMPACT_ATOMS: atom_id res chain seq x y z
N GLN A 1 -36.74 16.09 -13.37
CA GLN A 1 -35.58 15.22 -13.22
C GLN A 1 -34.70 15.77 -12.10
N PHE A 2 -34.33 14.96 -11.14
CA PHE A 2 -33.39 15.30 -10.06
C PHE A 2 -32.06 14.65 -10.33
N SER A 3 -31.02 15.17 -9.68
CA SER A 3 -29.71 14.53 -9.65
C SER A 3 -29.08 14.66 -8.24
N VAL A 4 -28.26 13.69 -7.91
CA VAL A 4 -27.47 13.64 -6.70
C VAL A 4 -26.14 12.98 -7.03
N GLU A 5 -25.07 13.37 -6.39
CA GLU A 5 -23.79 12.65 -6.45
C GLU A 5 -23.92 11.35 -5.63
N GLU A 6 -23.24 10.27 -6.05
CA GLU A 6 -23.12 9.09 -5.20
C GLU A 6 -22.51 9.52 -3.84
N ASP A 7 -22.73 8.74 -2.80
CA ASP A 7 -22.37 9.11 -1.41
C ASP A 7 -23.01 10.40 -0.88
N GLY A 8 -23.80 11.07 -1.73
CA GLY A 8 -24.58 12.26 -1.40
C GLY A 8 -25.96 11.92 -0.85
N THR A 9 -26.75 12.96 -0.65
CA THR A 9 -28.14 12.82 -0.19
C THR A 9 -29.03 13.78 -0.97
N LEU A 10 -30.08 13.26 -1.61
CA LEU A 10 -31.10 14.06 -2.26
C LEU A 10 -32.25 14.33 -1.28
N ILE A 11 -32.63 15.60 -1.15
CA ILE A 11 -33.84 15.99 -0.43
C ILE A 11 -34.79 16.65 -1.44
N PHE A 12 -36.05 16.20 -1.48
CA PHE A 12 -37.08 16.79 -2.32
C PHE A 12 -38.41 16.87 -1.56
N THR A 13 -39.37 17.61 -2.09
CA THR A 13 -40.62 17.97 -1.41
C THR A 13 -41.82 17.59 -2.26
N ASP A 14 -43.04 17.56 -1.63
CA ASP A 14 -44.32 17.45 -2.34
C ASP A 14 -44.45 18.53 -3.43
N ALA A 15 -43.99 19.76 -3.15
CA ALA A 15 -44.03 20.87 -4.10
C ALA A 15 -43.15 20.61 -5.34
N ASP A 16 -42.00 19.94 -5.16
CA ASP A 16 -41.14 19.55 -6.26
C ASP A 16 -41.81 18.48 -7.14
N LEU A 17 -42.47 17.50 -6.50
CA LEU A 17 -43.21 16.43 -7.19
C LEU A 17 -44.42 16.93 -7.95
N LEU A 18 -45.12 17.96 -7.43
CA LEU A 18 -46.27 18.57 -8.07
C LEU A 18 -45.92 19.61 -9.14
N THR A 19 -44.63 19.85 -9.38
CA THR A 19 -44.20 20.82 -10.39
C THR A 19 -44.75 20.45 -11.78
N GLY A 20 -45.64 21.28 -12.34
CA GLY A 20 -46.25 21.08 -13.65
C GLY A 20 -47.52 20.21 -13.62
N ALA A 21 -47.92 19.67 -12.46
CA ALA A 21 -49.22 19.01 -12.31
C ALA A 21 -50.36 20.05 -12.36
N THR A 22 -51.43 19.68 -13.01
CA THR A 22 -52.62 20.55 -13.15
C THR A 22 -53.87 19.74 -13.02
N ASP A 23 -54.90 20.36 -12.43
CA ASP A 23 -56.24 19.88 -12.38
C ASP A 23 -57.15 20.80 -13.24
N ILE A 24 -58.12 20.23 -13.98
CA ILE A 24 -59.00 20.98 -14.89
C ILE A 24 -60.04 21.79 -14.12
N GLU A 25 -60.54 21.25 -13.00
CA GLU A 25 -61.52 21.85 -12.11
C GLU A 25 -60.90 22.91 -11.20
N GLY A 26 -59.54 22.87 -11.08
CA GLY A 26 -58.73 23.76 -10.22
C GLY A 26 -58.65 23.32 -8.80
N ASP A 27 -58.84 22.03 -8.52
CA ASP A 27 -58.73 21.46 -7.18
C ASP A 27 -57.26 21.42 -6.67
N ASN A 28 -57.11 21.41 -5.34
CA ASN A 28 -55.81 21.35 -4.74
C ASN A 28 -55.21 19.94 -4.88
N LEU A 29 -54.04 19.83 -5.51
CA LEU A 29 -53.34 18.57 -5.63
C LEU A 29 -52.47 18.29 -4.42
N THR A 30 -52.43 17.03 -4.02
CA THR A 30 -51.62 16.49 -2.91
C THR A 30 -50.83 15.29 -3.40
N VAL A 31 -49.63 15.06 -2.78
CA VAL A 31 -48.80 13.86 -3.04
C VAL A 31 -49.17 12.79 -1.99
N GLU A 32 -49.41 11.58 -2.49
CA GLU A 32 -49.65 10.41 -1.67
C GLU A 32 -48.65 9.28 -2.05
N GLY A 33 -48.12 8.60 -1.05
CA GLY A 33 -47.40 7.33 -1.20
C GLY A 33 -46.17 7.36 -2.09
N VAL A 34 -45.16 8.17 -1.78
CA VAL A 34 -43.86 8.08 -2.47
C VAL A 34 -43.16 6.77 -2.14
N THR A 35 -42.83 5.98 -3.14
CA THR A 35 -42.27 4.64 -3.03
C THR A 35 -41.01 4.46 -3.86
N TYR A 36 -40.12 3.61 -3.38
CA TYR A 36 -38.96 3.12 -4.09
C TYR A 36 -38.80 1.61 -3.86
N ASP A 37 -38.90 0.84 -4.93
CA ASP A 37 -38.83 -0.61 -4.90
C ASP A 37 -37.44 -1.15 -5.30
N GLY A 38 -36.46 -0.26 -5.58
CA GLY A 38 -35.09 -0.60 -5.94
C GLY A 38 -34.23 -0.96 -4.73
N GLY A 39 -33.05 -1.52 -5.03
CA GLY A 39 -32.05 -1.93 -4.03
C GLY A 39 -30.85 -0.98 -3.91
N ASP A 40 -30.84 0.12 -4.68
CA ASP A 40 -29.65 0.95 -4.93
C ASP A 40 -29.55 2.15 -3.98
N GLY A 41 -30.37 2.18 -2.91
CA GLY A 41 -30.40 3.25 -1.93
C GLY A 41 -31.60 3.14 -0.99
N ILE A 42 -31.74 4.11 -0.09
CA ILE A 42 -32.82 4.20 0.88
C ILE A 42 -33.60 5.48 0.69
N LEU A 43 -34.90 5.34 0.40
CA LEU A 43 -35.87 6.44 0.41
C LEU A 43 -36.54 6.52 1.78
N THR A 44 -36.53 7.70 2.39
CA THR A 44 -37.19 7.98 3.68
C THR A 44 -38.23 9.09 3.51
N ASP A 45 -39.47 8.83 3.89
CA ASP A 45 -40.49 9.86 4.10
C ASP A 45 -40.27 10.51 5.49
N ASN A 46 -40.00 11.80 5.51
CA ASN A 46 -39.75 12.55 6.76
C ASN A 46 -41.05 12.96 7.46
N GLY A 47 -42.25 12.68 6.90
CA GLY A 47 -43.55 12.92 7.49
C GLY A 47 -44.01 14.37 7.50
N ASN A 48 -43.34 15.27 6.80
CA ASN A 48 -43.64 16.71 6.75
C ASN A 48 -43.72 17.24 5.29
N GLY A 49 -43.99 16.34 4.34
CA GLY A 49 -43.98 16.66 2.90
C GLY A 49 -42.58 16.82 2.34
N THR A 50 -41.57 16.24 2.99
CA THR A 50 -40.20 16.14 2.47
C THR A 50 -39.74 14.68 2.46
N TYR A 51 -38.90 14.34 1.49
CA TYR A 51 -38.35 13.00 1.30
C TYR A 51 -36.82 13.09 1.21
N THR A 52 -36.18 12.07 1.70
CA THR A 52 -34.72 11.95 1.64
C THR A 52 -34.37 10.65 0.94
N PHE A 53 -33.56 10.72 -0.09
CA PHE A 53 -32.96 9.55 -0.74
C PHE A 53 -31.45 9.56 -0.54
N ALA A 54 -30.92 8.49 0.00
CA ALA A 54 -29.49 8.23 0.12
C ALA A 54 -29.16 7.03 -0.78
N PRO A 55 -28.37 7.19 -1.85
CA PRO A 55 -27.83 6.08 -2.62
C PRO A 55 -27.03 5.13 -1.72
N ASN A 56 -26.86 3.88 -2.13
CA ASN A 56 -25.86 3.03 -1.52
C ASN A 56 -24.47 3.57 -1.83
N GLU A 57 -23.50 3.24 -0.97
CA GLU A 57 -22.10 3.58 -1.17
C GLU A 57 -21.63 3.19 -2.58
N ASN A 58 -21.00 4.12 -3.29
CA ASN A 58 -20.43 3.95 -4.64
C ASN A 58 -21.48 3.52 -5.72
N PHE A 59 -22.75 3.77 -5.46
CA PHE A 59 -23.78 3.52 -6.51
C PHE A 59 -23.94 4.75 -7.38
N ASN A 60 -23.69 4.61 -8.67
CA ASN A 60 -24.04 5.58 -9.70
C ASN A 60 -24.97 4.94 -10.74
N GLY A 61 -25.90 5.73 -11.28
CA GLY A 61 -26.91 5.26 -12.22
C GLY A 61 -28.24 5.97 -12.05
N ASP A 62 -29.26 5.50 -12.77
CA ASP A 62 -30.60 6.06 -12.73
C ASP A 62 -31.48 5.24 -11.77
N VAL A 63 -32.19 5.92 -10.89
CA VAL A 63 -33.23 5.37 -10.02
C VAL A 63 -34.59 6.01 -10.31
N ASN A 64 -35.67 5.26 -10.08
CA ASN A 64 -37.03 5.72 -10.37
C ASN A 64 -37.88 5.57 -9.11
N PHE A 65 -38.57 6.65 -8.71
CA PHE A 65 -39.54 6.64 -7.62
C PHE A 65 -40.96 6.74 -8.18
N GLY A 66 -41.87 5.92 -7.62
CA GLY A 66 -43.31 6.05 -7.87
C GLY A 66 -43.94 6.95 -6.81
N PHE A 67 -44.95 7.72 -7.21
CA PHE A 67 -45.82 8.48 -6.30
C PHE A 67 -47.20 8.66 -6.87
N ASP A 68 -48.14 8.93 -6.01
CA ASP A 68 -49.52 9.21 -6.41
C ASP A 68 -49.88 10.68 -6.19
N VAL A 69 -50.63 11.26 -7.13
CA VAL A 69 -51.19 12.61 -7.04
C VAL A 69 -52.69 12.50 -6.88
N SER A 70 -53.24 13.16 -5.86
CA SER A 70 -54.67 13.18 -5.56
C SER A 70 -55.23 14.61 -5.62
N ASP A 71 -56.43 14.78 -6.18
CA ASP A 71 -57.25 16.01 -6.15
C ASP A 71 -58.26 15.99 -4.96
N GLY A 72 -58.21 14.92 -4.13
CA GLY A 72 -59.14 14.67 -3.02
C GLY A 72 -60.33 13.81 -3.41
N THR A 73 -60.51 13.46 -4.70
CA THR A 73 -61.56 12.57 -5.20
C THR A 73 -60.98 11.40 -5.97
N ASP A 74 -60.07 11.69 -6.91
CA ASP A 74 -59.39 10.71 -7.73
C ASP A 74 -57.87 10.77 -7.50
N THR A 75 -57.19 9.67 -7.85
CA THR A 75 -55.74 9.54 -7.68
C THR A 75 -55.10 9.02 -8.95
N VAL A 76 -53.96 9.60 -9.37
CA VAL A 76 -53.17 9.21 -10.54
C VAL A 76 -51.74 8.98 -10.16
N SER A 77 -51.21 7.84 -10.59
CA SER A 77 -49.79 7.49 -10.34
C SER A 77 -48.86 8.21 -11.33
N ALA A 78 -47.74 8.66 -10.82
CA ALA A 78 -46.65 9.28 -11.55
C ALA A 78 -45.29 8.72 -11.13
N ASN A 79 -44.27 9.02 -11.90
CA ASN A 79 -42.90 8.60 -11.60
C ASN A 79 -41.96 9.80 -11.67
N ILE A 80 -40.86 9.67 -10.96
CA ILE A 80 -39.75 10.60 -11.00
C ILE A 80 -38.45 9.87 -11.26
N ASP A 81 -37.68 10.34 -12.21
CA ASP A 81 -36.34 9.84 -12.50
C ASP A 81 -35.30 10.68 -11.75
N VAL A 82 -34.40 10.01 -11.09
CA VAL A 82 -33.27 10.61 -10.39
C VAL A 82 -31.98 10.00 -10.96
N SER A 83 -31.08 10.85 -11.38
CA SER A 83 -29.74 10.42 -11.82
C SER A 83 -28.76 10.57 -10.68
N VAL A 84 -28.15 9.46 -10.28
CA VAL A 84 -27.02 9.43 -9.35
C VAL A 84 -25.75 9.50 -10.18
N THR A 85 -24.98 10.56 -9.99
CA THR A 85 -23.76 10.82 -10.76
C THR A 85 -22.54 10.29 -10.01
N ALA A 86 -21.62 9.67 -10.76
CA ALA A 86 -20.36 9.21 -10.22
C ALA A 86 -19.52 10.36 -9.66
N VAL A 87 -18.79 10.07 -8.60
CA VAL A 87 -17.73 10.89 -8.03
C VAL A 87 -16.49 10.00 -7.98
N ASP A 88 -15.34 10.55 -8.30
CA ASP A 88 -14.07 9.82 -8.30
C ASP A 88 -13.63 9.53 -6.88
N ASP A 89 -13.55 8.26 -6.52
CA ASP A 89 -13.07 7.77 -5.22
C ASP A 89 -11.55 7.62 -5.23
N ALA A 90 -10.93 7.75 -4.08
CA ALA A 90 -9.49 7.53 -3.99
C ALA A 90 -9.14 6.04 -3.95
N PRO A 91 -8.02 5.62 -4.55
CA PRO A 91 -7.60 4.22 -4.52
C PRO A 91 -7.37 3.71 -3.09
N VAL A 92 -7.60 2.43 -2.88
CA VAL A 92 -7.31 1.74 -1.62
C VAL A 92 -6.15 0.78 -1.80
N SER A 93 -5.33 0.59 -0.76
CA SER A 93 -4.18 -0.30 -0.76
C SER A 93 -4.20 -1.22 0.45
N GLY A 94 -3.75 -2.46 0.26
CA GLY A 94 -3.48 -3.41 1.34
C GLY A 94 -2.00 -3.46 1.70
N ASP A 95 -1.67 -4.26 2.72
CA ASP A 95 -0.30 -4.46 3.20
C ASP A 95 0.52 -5.28 2.19
N LEU A 96 1.76 -4.84 1.97
CA LEU A 96 2.75 -5.53 1.15
C LEU A 96 3.97 -5.91 1.99
N ALA A 97 4.53 -7.10 1.73
CA ALA A 97 5.74 -7.57 2.40
C ALA A 97 6.67 -8.26 1.39
N TYR A 98 7.95 -7.95 1.50
CA TYR A 98 9.02 -8.50 0.68
C TYR A 98 10.16 -9.01 1.56
N SER A 99 11.02 -9.86 1.01
CA SER A 99 12.25 -10.28 1.70
C SER A 99 13.38 -10.49 0.71
N ILE A 100 14.60 -10.17 1.14
CA ILE A 100 15.85 -10.40 0.43
C ILE A 100 16.92 -10.83 1.43
N ASP A 101 18.03 -11.37 0.94
CA ASP A 101 19.22 -11.54 1.71
C ASP A 101 20.05 -10.25 1.71
N GLU A 102 20.81 -9.98 2.80
CA GLU A 102 21.72 -8.83 2.86
C GLU A 102 22.74 -8.86 1.70
N ASP A 103 23.37 -7.74 1.41
CA ASP A 103 24.24 -7.51 0.26
C ASP A 103 23.57 -7.69 -1.11
N GLY A 104 22.25 -7.98 -1.10
CA GLY A 104 21.45 -8.06 -2.31
C GLY A 104 20.75 -6.74 -2.63
N SER A 105 19.94 -6.77 -3.67
CA SER A 105 19.01 -5.69 -4.03
C SER A 105 17.70 -6.27 -4.52
N ILE A 106 16.61 -5.54 -4.31
CA ILE A 106 15.30 -5.91 -4.82
C ILE A 106 14.82 -4.87 -5.83
N ARG A 107 14.22 -5.35 -6.93
CA ARG A 107 13.54 -4.49 -7.89
C ARG A 107 12.04 -4.74 -7.79
N LEU A 108 11.29 -3.70 -7.45
CA LEU A 108 9.84 -3.71 -7.34
C LEU A 108 9.23 -3.07 -8.60
N SER A 109 8.43 -3.84 -9.32
CA SER A 109 7.68 -3.37 -10.48
C SER A 109 6.38 -2.69 -10.05
N GLN A 110 5.76 -1.92 -10.97
CA GLN A 110 4.42 -1.38 -10.77
C GLN A 110 3.40 -2.47 -10.40
N GLU A 111 3.43 -3.62 -11.10
CA GLU A 111 2.54 -4.75 -10.81
C GLU A 111 2.70 -5.28 -9.37
N GLN A 112 3.92 -5.31 -8.84
CA GLN A 112 4.17 -5.76 -7.46
C GLN A 112 3.69 -4.74 -6.43
N LEU A 113 3.96 -3.45 -6.65
CA LEU A 113 3.54 -2.37 -5.75
C LEU A 113 2.01 -2.19 -5.72
N LEU A 114 1.34 -2.44 -6.84
CA LEU A 114 -0.10 -2.30 -6.97
C LEU A 114 -0.87 -3.61 -6.75
N SER A 115 -0.20 -4.70 -6.37
CA SER A 115 -0.80 -6.04 -6.28
C SER A 115 -1.93 -6.17 -5.26
N GLN A 116 -2.00 -5.28 -4.27
CA GLN A 116 -3.04 -5.19 -3.25
C GLN A 116 -3.81 -3.86 -3.32
N ALA A 117 -3.62 -3.11 -4.40
CA ALA A 117 -4.34 -1.88 -4.63
C ALA A 117 -5.57 -2.12 -5.51
N SER A 118 -6.61 -1.34 -5.30
CA SER A 118 -7.81 -1.33 -6.13
C SER A 118 -8.46 0.05 -6.12
N ASP A 119 -9.21 0.30 -7.16
CA ASP A 119 -9.99 1.49 -7.36
C ASP A 119 -11.45 1.10 -7.60
N VAL A 120 -12.40 1.90 -7.09
CA VAL A 120 -13.84 1.59 -7.17
C VAL A 120 -14.36 1.75 -8.61
N GLU A 121 -13.92 2.79 -9.31
CA GLU A 121 -14.27 3.06 -10.70
C GLU A 121 -13.51 2.15 -11.67
N GLY A 122 -12.43 1.52 -11.19
CA GLY A 122 -11.54 0.65 -11.97
C GLY A 122 -10.53 1.43 -12.79
N ASP A 123 -10.14 2.62 -12.31
CA ASP A 123 -9.16 3.46 -12.96
C ASP A 123 -7.75 2.85 -12.95
N ASP A 124 -6.93 3.25 -13.91
CA ASP A 124 -5.57 2.78 -14.05
C ASP A 124 -4.67 3.36 -12.93
N LEU A 125 -4.22 2.49 -12.01
CA LEU A 125 -3.39 2.90 -10.89
C LEU A 125 -1.91 2.99 -11.27
N THR A 126 -1.21 3.95 -10.65
CA THR A 126 0.24 4.13 -10.77
C THR A 126 0.89 4.31 -9.41
N ALA A 127 2.05 3.66 -9.18
CA ALA A 127 2.87 3.85 -7.99
C ALA A 127 4.02 4.82 -8.27
N SER A 128 4.26 5.78 -7.38
CA SER A 128 5.31 6.80 -7.51
C SER A 128 5.93 7.15 -6.16
N ASP A 129 6.96 8.02 -6.20
CA ASP A 129 7.58 8.65 -5.02
C ASP A 129 8.00 7.68 -3.91
N LEU A 130 8.49 6.47 -4.32
CA LEU A 130 8.93 5.47 -3.37
C LEU A 130 10.13 5.95 -2.57
N THR A 131 10.02 5.83 -1.26
CA THR A 131 11.03 6.16 -0.27
C THR A 131 11.25 4.99 0.67
N VAL A 132 12.44 4.89 1.24
CA VAL A 132 12.83 3.85 2.21
C VAL A 132 13.40 4.46 3.48
N GLY A 133 13.42 3.70 4.57
CA GLY A 133 14.11 4.05 5.81
C GLY A 133 15.63 4.24 5.61
N GLY A 134 16.31 4.73 6.65
CA GLY A 134 17.70 5.25 6.60
C GLY A 134 18.80 4.24 6.29
N ASP A 135 18.50 2.94 6.25
CA ASP A 135 19.49 1.84 6.11
C ASP A 135 19.48 1.24 4.68
N ALA A 136 18.97 1.98 3.70
CA ALA A 136 18.92 1.59 2.30
C ALA A 136 18.89 2.79 1.37
N THR A 137 19.18 2.55 0.11
CA THR A 137 19.04 3.51 -1.00
C THR A 137 17.97 3.03 -1.98
N VAL A 138 17.29 3.98 -2.63
CA VAL A 138 16.31 3.68 -3.68
C VAL A 138 16.65 4.42 -4.97
N VAL A 139 16.47 3.73 -6.10
CA VAL A 139 16.63 4.29 -7.45
C VAL A 139 15.36 4.03 -8.24
N ALA A 140 14.72 5.10 -8.73
CA ALA A 140 13.64 5.00 -9.71
C ALA A 140 14.22 4.68 -11.10
N ASN A 141 13.66 3.67 -11.75
CA ASN A 141 14.09 3.21 -13.06
C ASN A 141 13.21 3.81 -14.17
N ASP A 142 13.75 3.90 -15.40
CA ASP A 142 13.04 4.48 -16.57
C ASP A 142 11.75 3.73 -16.95
N ASP A 143 11.58 2.48 -16.51
CA ASP A 143 10.39 1.66 -16.75
C ASP A 143 9.34 1.75 -15.64
N GLY A 144 9.51 2.69 -14.71
CA GLY A 144 8.58 2.91 -13.59
C GLY A 144 8.74 1.94 -12.42
N SER A 145 9.74 1.04 -12.45
CA SER A 145 10.10 0.20 -11.30
C SER A 145 11.06 0.93 -10.37
N PHE A 146 11.24 0.40 -9.16
CA PHE A 146 12.18 0.92 -8.17
C PHE A 146 13.17 -0.17 -7.76
N THR A 147 14.45 0.19 -7.64
CA THR A 147 15.48 -0.70 -7.12
C THR A 147 15.87 -0.22 -5.73
N ILE A 148 15.72 -1.09 -4.74
CA ILE A 148 16.11 -0.85 -3.34
C ILE A 148 17.36 -1.66 -3.05
N THR A 149 18.36 -1.01 -2.49
CA THR A 149 19.63 -1.62 -2.08
C THR A 149 19.88 -1.25 -0.63
N PRO A 150 19.78 -2.21 0.30
CA PRO A 150 20.20 -2.02 1.69
C PRO A 150 21.67 -1.60 1.80
N ASP A 151 22.04 -1.00 2.92
CA ASP A 151 23.43 -0.73 3.24
C ASP A 151 24.20 -2.05 3.40
N GLU A 152 25.52 -2.01 3.16
CA GLU A 152 26.39 -3.19 3.27
C GLU A 152 26.27 -3.84 4.66
N ASN A 153 26.09 -5.16 4.72
CA ASN A 153 25.91 -5.95 5.93
C ASN A 153 24.72 -5.52 6.82
N PHE A 154 23.74 -4.83 6.24
CA PHE A 154 22.52 -4.51 6.97
C PHE A 154 21.56 -5.70 6.93
N ASN A 155 21.13 -6.16 8.10
CA ASN A 155 20.03 -7.10 8.26
C ASN A 155 18.99 -6.53 9.25
N GLY A 156 17.71 -6.77 8.95
CA GLY A 156 16.59 -6.19 9.71
C GLY A 156 15.45 -5.77 8.80
N ASP A 157 14.51 -5.00 9.33
CA ASP A 157 13.35 -4.55 8.60
C ASP A 157 13.56 -3.11 8.09
N ILE A 158 13.12 -2.87 6.86
CA ILE A 158 13.13 -1.57 6.18
C ILE A 158 11.70 -1.22 5.82
N ASP A 159 11.21 -0.08 6.33
CA ASP A 159 9.92 0.48 5.95
C ASP A 159 10.01 1.12 4.56
N ILE A 160 9.07 0.78 3.70
CA ILE A 160 8.90 1.37 2.37
C ILE A 160 7.61 2.19 2.39
N SER A 161 7.67 3.42 1.87
CA SER A 161 6.49 4.25 1.62
C SER A 161 6.47 4.69 0.17
N PHE A 162 5.28 4.74 -0.44
CA PHE A 162 5.10 5.18 -1.82
C PHE A 162 3.69 5.73 -2.01
N ASP A 163 3.49 6.47 -3.09
CA ASP A 163 2.20 7.03 -3.44
C ASP A 163 1.53 6.18 -4.52
N ILE A 164 0.20 5.99 -4.42
CA ILE A 164 -0.66 5.37 -5.43
C ILE A 164 -1.63 6.43 -5.94
N SER A 165 -1.69 6.60 -7.25
CA SER A 165 -2.63 7.53 -7.90
C SER A 165 -3.45 6.82 -8.97
N ASP A 166 -4.75 7.18 -9.04
CA ASP A 166 -5.71 6.87 -10.10
C ASP A 166 -5.69 7.89 -11.25
N GLY A 167 -4.94 8.99 -11.10
CA GLY A 167 -4.88 10.11 -12.04
C GLY A 167 -5.61 11.36 -11.55
N THR A 168 -6.49 11.24 -10.56
CA THR A 168 -7.25 12.33 -9.92
C THR A 168 -6.84 12.47 -8.46
N ASN A 169 -6.89 11.38 -7.73
CA ASN A 169 -6.56 11.27 -6.31
C ASN A 169 -5.20 10.58 -6.11
N THR A 170 -4.60 10.81 -4.95
CA THR A 170 -3.35 10.17 -4.56
C THR A 170 -3.41 9.79 -3.08
N VAL A 171 -3.06 8.55 -2.77
CA VAL A 171 -2.98 8.01 -1.41
C VAL A 171 -1.60 7.48 -1.13
N GLN A 172 -1.15 7.58 0.11
CA GLN A 172 0.10 6.98 0.55
C GLN A 172 -0.12 5.52 0.93
N ALA A 173 0.74 4.63 0.43
CA ALA A 173 0.80 3.22 0.74
C ALA A 173 2.13 2.86 1.40
N SER A 174 2.21 1.69 2.00
CA SER A 174 3.42 1.17 2.64
C SER A 174 3.67 -0.30 2.31
N ALA A 175 4.92 -0.71 2.47
CA ALA A 175 5.34 -2.09 2.40
C ALA A 175 6.49 -2.34 3.38
N ASP A 176 6.63 -3.58 3.85
CA ASP A 176 7.73 -4.02 4.69
C ASP A 176 8.74 -4.80 3.85
N LEU A 177 10.03 -4.51 4.01
CA LEU A 177 11.12 -5.28 3.42
C LEU A 177 11.97 -5.87 4.53
N THR A 178 11.94 -7.20 4.68
CA THR A 178 12.83 -7.92 5.60
C THR A 178 14.13 -8.29 4.89
N VAL A 179 15.26 -7.85 5.42
CA VAL A 179 16.61 -8.21 4.97
C VAL A 179 17.14 -9.30 5.88
N ASN A 180 17.38 -10.49 5.32
CA ASN A 180 17.86 -11.66 6.04
C ASN A 180 19.37 -11.63 6.18
N PRO A 181 19.94 -12.04 7.33
CA PRO A 181 21.37 -12.17 7.50
C PRO A 181 21.94 -13.29 6.64
N VAL A 182 23.14 -13.07 6.09
CA VAL A 182 23.95 -14.07 5.38
C VAL A 182 25.33 -14.02 6.00
N ASN A 183 25.94 -15.19 6.23
CA ASN A 183 27.27 -15.27 6.83
C ASN A 183 28.34 -14.71 5.89
N ASP A 184 29.07 -13.73 6.35
CA ASP A 184 30.23 -13.15 5.70
C ASP A 184 31.52 -13.94 5.96
N LEU A 185 32.52 -13.71 5.13
CA LEU A 185 33.83 -14.29 5.36
C LEU A 185 34.61 -13.47 6.41
N PRO A 186 35.35 -14.14 7.34
CA PRO A 186 36.18 -13.42 8.27
C PRO A 186 37.27 -12.61 7.57
N VAL A 187 37.58 -11.44 8.10
CA VAL A 187 38.61 -10.52 7.60
C VAL A 187 39.87 -10.74 8.44
N PRO A 188 40.91 -11.43 7.90
CA PRO A 188 42.18 -11.64 8.61
C PRO A 188 42.98 -10.34 8.66
N GLN A 189 43.88 -10.27 9.65
CA GLN A 189 44.88 -9.21 9.77
C GLN A 189 46.27 -9.81 9.70
N ASP A 190 47.12 -9.29 8.79
CA ASP A 190 48.49 -9.72 8.68
C ASP A 190 49.25 -9.50 9.99
N GLN A 191 49.95 -10.53 10.46
CA GLN A 191 50.76 -10.48 11.66
C GLN A 191 52.25 -10.39 11.31
N GLN A 192 53.02 -9.65 12.12
CA GLN A 192 54.46 -9.53 11.96
C GLN A 192 55.19 -9.93 13.26
N PHE A 193 55.97 -10.95 13.16
CA PHE A 193 56.82 -11.41 14.24
C PHE A 193 58.30 -11.24 13.89
N SER A 194 59.14 -11.09 14.91
CA SER A 194 60.60 -11.03 14.73
C SER A 194 61.30 -11.87 15.75
N ILE A 195 62.37 -12.57 15.37
CA ILE A 195 63.23 -13.33 16.25
C ILE A 195 64.70 -13.00 15.89
N ALA A 196 65.57 -13.18 16.87
CA ALA A 196 67.01 -13.15 16.63
C ALA A 196 67.46 -14.44 15.93
N GLU A 197 68.64 -14.41 15.26
CA GLU A 197 69.29 -15.63 14.76
C GLU A 197 69.49 -16.62 15.92
N ASP A 198 69.41 -17.90 15.61
CA ASP A 198 69.41 -18.99 16.60
C ASP A 198 68.28 -18.98 17.65
N GLY A 199 67.32 -18.10 17.49
CA GLY A 199 66.16 -18.00 18.38
C GLY A 199 65.02 -18.97 17.98
N THR A 200 64.04 -19.10 18.91
CA THR A 200 62.79 -19.82 18.67
C THR A 200 61.64 -18.84 18.88
N LEU A 201 60.77 -18.67 17.87
CA LEU A 201 59.53 -17.95 17.98
C LEU A 201 58.44 -18.92 18.39
N GLN A 202 57.63 -18.55 19.39
CA GLN A 202 56.37 -19.20 19.72
C GLN A 202 55.25 -18.20 19.54
N PHE A 203 54.21 -18.62 18.93
CA PHE A 203 52.96 -17.86 18.81
C PHE A 203 51.76 -18.79 18.97
N THR A 204 50.66 -18.25 19.33
CA THR A 204 49.38 -18.95 19.57
C THR A 204 48.35 -18.55 18.51
N ASP A 205 47.25 -19.28 18.45
CA ASP A 205 46.09 -18.92 17.62
C ASP A 205 45.58 -17.50 17.95
N ALA A 206 45.56 -17.15 19.23
CA ALA A 206 45.21 -15.82 19.70
C ALA A 206 46.11 -14.71 19.17
N ASP A 207 47.43 -15.00 19.04
CA ASP A 207 48.35 -14.04 18.42
C ASP A 207 48.10 -13.85 16.92
N LEU A 208 47.75 -14.94 16.23
CA LEU A 208 47.43 -14.91 14.79
C LEU A 208 46.08 -14.27 14.50
N LEU A 209 45.12 -14.38 15.41
CA LEU A 209 43.78 -13.78 15.29
C LEU A 209 43.74 -12.31 15.76
N THR A 210 44.87 -11.76 16.24
CA THR A 210 44.91 -10.37 16.68
C THR A 210 44.50 -9.42 15.55
N GLY A 211 43.39 -8.67 15.74
CA GLY A 211 42.86 -7.73 14.77
C GLY A 211 42.05 -8.35 13.64
N ALA A 212 41.91 -9.68 13.59
CA ALA A 212 40.94 -10.32 12.72
C ALA A 212 39.51 -10.02 13.20
N THR A 213 38.61 -9.83 12.28
CA THR A 213 37.20 -9.51 12.55
C THR A 213 36.28 -10.38 11.73
N ASP A 214 35.11 -10.55 12.24
CA ASP A 214 33.96 -11.15 11.56
C ASP A 214 32.75 -10.22 11.69
N VAL A 215 31.96 -10.07 10.66
CA VAL A 215 30.85 -9.10 10.61
C VAL A 215 29.75 -9.51 11.59
N GLU A 216 29.40 -10.80 11.63
CA GLU A 216 28.38 -11.36 12.52
C GLU A 216 28.91 -11.55 13.96
N GLY A 217 30.23 -11.40 14.13
CA GLY A 217 30.91 -11.59 15.42
C GLY A 217 31.14 -13.06 15.78
N ASP A 218 31.24 -13.91 14.78
CA ASP A 218 31.49 -15.33 14.95
C ASP A 218 32.85 -15.60 15.55
N ASN A 219 32.99 -16.73 16.27
CA ASN A 219 34.23 -17.13 16.86
C ASN A 219 35.22 -17.61 15.78
N LEU A 220 36.27 -16.84 15.60
CA LEU A 220 37.32 -17.17 14.63
C LEU A 220 38.25 -18.25 15.17
N THR A 221 38.69 -19.13 14.30
CA THR A 221 39.66 -20.18 14.55
C THR A 221 40.77 -20.18 13.49
N VAL A 222 41.96 -20.63 13.85
CA VAL A 222 43.07 -20.79 12.89
C VAL A 222 43.09 -22.24 12.42
N GLU A 223 43.03 -22.43 11.10
CA GLU A 223 43.13 -23.74 10.48
C GLU A 223 44.34 -23.81 9.56
N GLY A 224 45.26 -24.74 9.78
CA GLY A 224 46.37 -25.09 8.88
C GLY A 224 47.42 -24.02 8.69
N ILE A 225 48.37 -23.94 9.59
CA ILE A 225 49.57 -23.10 9.47
C ILE A 225 50.59 -23.79 8.58
N THR A 226 51.10 -23.13 7.56
CA THR A 226 52.15 -23.66 6.68
C THR A 226 53.39 -22.77 6.69
N TYR A 227 54.59 -23.36 6.53
CA TYR A 227 55.85 -22.67 6.34
C TYR A 227 56.51 -23.16 5.03
N GLU A 228 56.69 -22.29 4.09
CA GLU A 228 57.25 -22.63 2.80
C GLU A 228 58.75 -22.29 2.68
N GLY A 229 59.36 -21.76 3.78
CA GLY A 229 60.78 -21.43 3.81
C GLY A 229 61.68 -22.66 4.02
N THR A 230 62.99 -22.50 3.68
CA THR A 230 64.02 -23.54 3.88
C THR A 230 64.93 -23.27 5.09
N ASP A 231 64.70 -22.12 5.75
CA ASP A 231 65.65 -21.58 6.76
C ASP A 231 65.14 -21.78 8.21
N GLY A 232 64.15 -22.62 8.36
CA GLY A 232 63.55 -22.92 9.64
C GLY A 232 62.64 -24.16 9.61
N VAL A 233 62.10 -24.50 10.76
CA VAL A 233 61.11 -25.59 10.92
C VAL A 233 59.93 -25.07 11.71
N LEU A 234 58.72 -25.23 11.14
CA LEU A 234 57.48 -25.02 11.85
C LEU A 234 57.07 -26.34 12.53
N THR A 235 56.76 -26.26 13.80
CA THR A 235 56.29 -27.41 14.57
C THR A 235 55.01 -27.01 15.29
N ASP A 236 53.93 -27.72 15.05
CA ASP A 236 52.69 -27.61 15.83
C ASP A 236 52.93 -28.28 17.19
N LEU A 237 52.73 -27.53 18.29
CA LEU A 237 52.95 -28.02 19.64
C LEU A 237 51.68 -28.62 20.25
N GLY A 238 50.53 -28.50 19.52
CA GLY A 238 49.20 -28.89 20.04
C GLY A 238 48.72 -27.96 21.16
N GLU A 239 47.45 -27.92 21.40
CA GLU A 239 46.84 -27.30 22.59
C GLU A 239 47.17 -28.12 23.86
#